data_6524d6b2573625c32efe7264e361877b
#
_entry.id   6524d6b2573625c32efe7264e361877b
#
_cell.length_a   1.000
_cell.length_b   1.000
_cell.length_c   1.000
_cell.angle_alpha   90.00
_cell.angle_beta   90.00
_cell.angle_gamma   90.00
#
_symmetry.space_group_name_H-M   'P 1'
#
loop_
_entity.id
_entity.type
_entity.pdbx_description
1 polymer ?
#
loop_
_entity_poly.entity_id
_entity_poly.type
_entity_poly.pdbx_seq_one_letter_code
_entity_poly.pdbx_strand_id
1 'polypeptide(L)'
;VTNRPGYRVSWQASLGVPTENVFEDNRDVWSGDHCSLDPELVRGVFFASRPFRAAPVPGIADVTASVRALIGAPAPPDAAGKSLW
;
A
#
# COMPACT_ATOMS: atom_id res chain seq x y z
N VAL A 1 -3.49 -5.09 9.86
CA VAL A 1 -3.14 -4.38 11.11
C VAL A 1 -2.38 -3.13 10.72
N THR A 2 -2.84 -1.97 11.15
CA THR A 2 -2.14 -0.70 10.96
C THR A 2 -1.45 -0.33 12.27
N ASN A 3 -0.19 0.02 12.19
CA ASN A 3 0.57 0.48 13.35
C ASN A 3 0.50 2.01 13.43
N ARG A 4 0.45 2.55 14.64
CA ARG A 4 0.59 4.01 14.85
C ARG A 4 1.99 4.48 14.44
N PRO A 5 2.17 5.76 14.06
CA PRO A 5 3.48 6.33 13.82
C PRO A 5 4.46 6.02 14.95
N GLY A 6 5.67 5.62 14.61
CA GLY A 6 6.68 5.24 15.58
C GLY A 6 6.64 3.80 16.10
N TYR A 7 5.64 3.00 15.69
CA TYR A 7 5.53 1.59 16.07
C TYR A 7 5.63 0.68 14.86
N ARG A 8 6.25 -0.47 15.05
CA ARG A 8 6.30 -1.57 14.08
C ARG A 8 6.18 -2.93 14.78
N VAL A 9 5.90 -3.96 14.00
CA VAL A 9 5.93 -5.33 14.50
C VAL A 9 7.37 -5.75 14.77
N SER A 10 7.62 -6.42 15.90
CA SER A 10 8.93 -6.98 16.21
C SER A 10 9.30 -8.11 15.24
N TRP A 11 10.57 -8.18 14.85
CA TRP A 11 11.13 -9.29 14.09
C TRP A 11 10.96 -10.64 14.82
N GLN A 12 11.01 -10.62 16.13
CA GLN A 12 10.82 -11.82 16.96
C GLN A 12 9.42 -12.39 16.79
N ALA A 13 8.41 -11.53 16.68
CA ALA A 13 7.04 -11.96 16.39
C ALA A 13 6.93 -12.68 15.04
N SER A 14 7.68 -12.25 14.04
CA SER A 14 7.72 -12.91 12.72
C SER A 14 8.35 -14.29 12.75
N LEU A 15 9.22 -14.54 13.72
CA LEU A 15 9.86 -15.86 13.97
C LEU A 15 9.02 -16.75 14.88
N GLY A 16 7.86 -16.31 15.35
CA GLY A 16 7.01 -17.04 16.29
C GLY A 16 7.54 -17.08 17.73
N VAL A 17 8.50 -16.21 18.04
CA VAL A 17 9.05 -16.13 19.41
C VAL A 17 8.25 -15.07 20.18
N PRO A 18 7.62 -15.46 21.33
CA PRO A 18 6.98 -14.48 22.19
C PRO A 18 8.03 -13.55 22.79
N THR A 19 7.75 -12.25 22.73
CA THR A 19 8.59 -11.25 23.37
C THR A 19 8.26 -11.17 24.87
N GLU A 20 9.25 -10.90 25.71
CA GLU A 20 9.04 -10.71 27.14
C GLU A 20 8.17 -9.47 27.43
N ASN A 21 8.30 -8.46 26.60
CA ASN A 21 7.56 -7.20 26.69
C ASN A 21 6.65 -7.01 25.48
N VAL A 22 5.48 -6.42 25.71
CA VAL A 22 4.54 -6.08 24.63
C VAL A 22 5.08 -4.94 23.77
N PHE A 23 5.83 -4.03 24.36
CA PHE A 23 6.51 -2.91 23.69
C PHE A 23 7.98 -2.92 24.06
N GLU A 24 8.82 -2.76 23.05
CA GLU A 24 10.28 -2.68 23.19
C GLU A 24 10.81 -1.52 22.37
N ASP A 25 11.86 -0.87 22.86
CA ASP A 25 12.56 0.16 22.09
C ASP A 25 13.36 -0.51 20.96
N ASN A 26 13.10 -0.09 19.74
CA ASN A 26 13.93 -0.51 18.61
C ASN A 26 15.23 0.29 18.60
N ARG A 27 16.33 -0.37 18.99
CA ARG A 27 17.69 0.20 18.98
C ARG A 27 18.53 -0.24 17.80
N ASP A 28 17.94 -1.04 16.88
CA ASP A 28 18.63 -1.49 15.70
C ASP A 28 18.83 -0.35 14.70
N VAL A 29 19.96 -0.37 14.01
CA VAL A 29 20.29 0.60 12.95
C VAL A 29 19.25 0.55 11.83
N TRP A 30 18.70 -0.64 11.56
CA TRP A 30 17.63 -0.86 10.60
C TRP A 30 16.26 -0.68 11.26
N SER A 31 15.71 0.52 11.18
CA SER A 31 14.43 0.85 11.82
C SER A 31 13.23 0.90 10.87
N GLY A 32 13.45 0.92 9.57
CA GLY A 32 12.39 0.93 8.56
C GLY A 32 11.73 -0.43 8.38
N ASP A 33 10.44 -0.43 8.00
CA ASP A 33 9.69 -1.65 7.73
C ASP A 33 8.69 -1.43 6.59
N HIS A 34 8.35 -2.52 5.88
CA HIS A 34 7.36 -2.56 4.80
C HIS A 34 5.94 -2.92 5.27
N CYS A 35 5.76 -3.22 6.54
CA CYS A 35 4.55 -3.83 7.08
C CYS A 35 3.48 -2.84 7.55
N SER A 36 3.68 -1.53 7.39
CA SER A 36 2.63 -0.56 7.72
C SER A 36 1.70 -0.36 6.52
N LEU A 37 0.41 -0.55 6.76
CA LEU A 37 -0.66 -0.40 5.75
C LEU A 37 -1.57 0.79 6.05
N ASP A 38 -1.12 1.74 6.86
CA ASP A 38 -1.91 2.92 7.17
C ASP A 38 -2.02 3.82 5.92
N PRO A 39 -3.20 4.00 5.33
CA PRO A 39 -3.36 4.76 4.08
C PRO A 39 -3.11 6.27 4.25
N GLU A 40 -3.12 6.78 5.48
CA GLU A 40 -2.81 8.18 5.74
C GLU A 40 -1.31 8.43 5.84
N LEU A 41 -0.56 7.43 6.32
CA LEU A 41 0.88 7.52 6.55
C LEU A 41 1.69 6.94 5.39
N VAL A 42 1.21 5.86 4.78
CA VAL A 42 1.90 5.14 3.70
C VAL A 42 1.08 5.27 2.42
N ARG A 43 1.15 6.44 1.82
CA ARG A 43 0.48 6.70 0.55
C ARG A 43 1.30 6.13 -0.60
N GLY A 44 0.60 5.52 -1.57
CA GLY A 44 1.19 5.12 -2.84
C GLY A 44 1.58 6.36 -3.68
N VAL A 45 2.48 6.14 -4.64
CA VAL A 45 2.80 7.13 -5.67
C VAL A 45 2.44 6.56 -7.04
N PHE A 46 1.96 7.41 -7.93
CA PHE A 46 1.60 7.03 -9.29
C PHE A 46 2.22 8.02 -10.28
N PHE A 47 2.96 7.49 -11.24
CA PHE A 47 3.55 8.25 -12.35
C PHE A 47 3.07 7.68 -13.68
N ALA A 48 2.74 8.54 -14.61
CA ALA A 48 2.36 8.15 -15.96
C ALA A 48 3.16 8.95 -16.99
N SER A 49 3.47 8.32 -18.12
CA SER A 49 4.19 8.95 -19.24
C SER A 49 3.33 9.90 -20.08
N ARG A 50 2.06 9.97 -19.81
CA ARG A 50 1.10 10.86 -20.49
C ARG A 50 0.08 11.44 -19.52
N PRO A 51 -0.56 12.57 -19.85
CA PRO A 51 -1.62 13.14 -19.03
C PRO A 51 -2.74 12.13 -18.77
N PHE A 52 -3.28 12.15 -17.57
CA PHE A 52 -4.42 11.35 -17.15
C PHE A 52 -5.45 12.24 -16.44
N ARG A 53 -6.70 11.78 -16.41
CA ARG A 53 -7.76 12.47 -15.66
C ARG A 53 -7.51 12.23 -14.18
N ALA A 54 -7.21 13.29 -13.45
CA ALA A 54 -7.08 13.20 -12.01
C ALA A 54 -8.47 12.92 -11.40
N ALA A 55 -8.70 11.68 -11.00
CA ALA A 55 -9.67 11.45 -9.92
C ALA A 55 -9.13 12.12 -8.64
N PRO A 56 -9.96 12.52 -7.70
CA PRO A 56 -9.49 13.20 -6.48
C PRO A 56 -8.40 12.38 -5.75
N VAL A 57 -8.49 11.07 -5.76
CA VAL A 57 -7.45 10.14 -5.26
C VAL A 57 -7.55 8.83 -6.07
N PRO A 58 -6.67 8.57 -7.03
CA PRO A 58 -6.66 7.31 -7.75
C PRO A 58 -6.35 6.14 -6.82
N GLY A 59 -7.14 5.05 -6.92
CA GLY A 59 -6.87 3.80 -6.22
C GLY A 59 -6.18 2.77 -7.12
N ILE A 60 -5.70 1.68 -6.53
CA ILE A 60 -5.07 0.59 -7.28
C ILE A 60 -6.05 -0.05 -8.29
N ALA A 61 -7.35 -0.07 -8.00
CA ALA A 61 -8.37 -0.56 -8.91
C ALA A 61 -8.47 0.31 -10.19
N ASP A 62 -8.28 1.63 -10.07
CA ASP A 62 -8.28 2.56 -11.21
C ASP A 62 -7.06 2.34 -12.11
N VAL A 63 -5.91 2.01 -11.53
CA VAL A 63 -4.72 1.63 -12.28
C VAL A 63 -4.98 0.37 -13.10
N THR A 64 -5.59 -0.65 -12.49
CA THR A 64 -5.96 -1.89 -13.19
C THR A 64 -6.95 -1.63 -14.33
N ALA A 65 -8.00 -0.85 -14.07
CA ALA A 65 -8.97 -0.47 -15.10
C ALA A 65 -8.31 0.30 -16.26
N SER A 66 -7.36 1.16 -15.93
CA SER A 66 -6.61 1.96 -16.89
C SER A 66 -5.70 1.11 -17.79
N VAL A 67 -4.96 0.18 -17.20
CA VAL A 67 -4.12 -0.76 -17.98
C VAL A 67 -4.98 -1.59 -18.94
N ARG A 68 -6.11 -2.10 -18.46
CA ARG A 68 -7.05 -2.87 -19.31
C ARG A 68 -7.58 -2.05 -20.47
N ALA A 69 -7.97 -0.81 -20.22
CA ALA A 69 -8.43 0.12 -21.28
C ALA A 69 -7.34 0.36 -22.32
N LEU A 70 -6.08 0.51 -21.90
CA LEU A 70 -4.94 0.73 -22.81
C LEU A 70 -4.64 -0.44 -23.73
N ILE A 71 -4.83 -1.66 -23.25
CA ILE A 71 -4.58 -2.88 -24.06
C ILE A 71 -5.85 -3.42 -24.73
N GLY A 72 -6.99 -2.69 -24.63
CA GLY A 72 -8.25 -3.12 -25.23
C GLY A 72 -8.90 -4.34 -24.57
N ALA A 73 -8.50 -4.68 -23.34
CA ALA A 73 -9.08 -5.82 -22.63
C ALA A 73 -10.42 -5.44 -21.98
N PRO A 74 -11.49 -6.26 -22.14
CA PRO A 74 -12.79 -5.96 -21.55
C PRO A 74 -12.72 -5.95 -20.03
N ALA A 75 -13.48 -5.06 -19.40
CA ALA A 75 -13.62 -5.04 -17.95
C ALA A 75 -14.48 -6.23 -17.48
N PRO A 76 -14.11 -6.92 -16.39
CA PRO A 76 -15.01 -7.89 -15.78
C PRO A 76 -16.26 -7.18 -15.23
N PRO A 77 -17.39 -7.91 -15.11
CA PRO A 77 -18.65 -7.31 -14.65
C PRO A 77 -18.58 -6.69 -13.24
N ASP A 78 -17.67 -7.17 -12.42
CA ASP A 78 -17.45 -6.76 -11.03
C ASP A 78 -16.25 -5.81 -10.86
N ALA A 79 -15.71 -5.25 -11.95
CA ALA A 79 -14.58 -4.34 -11.89
C ALA A 79 -14.91 -3.06 -11.12
N ALA A 80 -14.21 -2.82 -10.03
CA ALA A 80 -14.46 -1.67 -9.14
C ALA A 80 -13.82 -0.35 -9.63
N GLY A 81 -12.75 -0.41 -10.41
CA GLY A 81 -11.98 0.76 -10.83
C GLY A 81 -12.53 1.45 -12.07
N LYS A 82 -12.14 2.70 -12.26
CA LYS A 82 -12.43 3.50 -13.47
C LYS A 82 -11.13 3.84 -14.19
N SER A 83 -11.16 3.81 -15.54
CA SER A 83 -10.00 4.24 -16.32
C SER A 83 -9.67 5.71 -16.05
N LEU A 84 -8.38 5.99 -15.90
CA LEU A 84 -7.82 7.33 -15.76
C LEU A 84 -7.59 8.03 -17.12
N TRP A 85 -7.82 7.34 -18.22
CA TRP A 85 -7.75 7.88 -19.58
C TRP A 85 -9.08 7.83 -20.31
#